data_76ca67d7b33c9a05c90be9d47ffbf238
#
_entry.id   76ca67d7b33c9a05c90be9d47ffbf238
#
_cell.length_a   1.000
_cell.length_b   1.000
_cell.length_c   1.000
_cell.angle_alpha   90.00
_cell.angle_beta   90.00
_cell.angle_gamma   90.00
#
_symmetry.space_group_name_H-M   'P 1'
#
loop_
_entity.id
_entity.type
_entity.pdbx_description
1 polymer ?
#
loop_
_entity_poly.entity_id
_entity_poly.type
_entity_poly.pdbx_seq_one_letter_code
_entity_poly.pdbx_strand_id
1 'polypeptide(L)' 'MNWDRIEGNWKQLSGKVRQQWGKLTDDDLDMIDGRREQLAGRIQEVYGISKDEADRQIEKFAGTFDSGTSDMPGRTPRSN' A
#
# COMPACT_ATOMS: atom_id res chain seq x y z
N MET A 1 0.67 2.02 12.41
CA MET A 1 0.12 1.90 11.06
C MET A 1 -1.36 1.64 11.10
N ASN A 2 -2.11 2.29 10.24
CA ASN A 2 -3.56 2.16 10.27
C ASN A 2 -4.10 1.78 8.89
N TRP A 3 -4.20 0.47 8.67
CA TRP A 3 -4.71 -0.04 7.40
C TRP A 3 -6.20 0.30 7.21
N ASP A 4 -6.93 0.48 8.29
CA ASP A 4 -8.36 0.81 8.20
C ASP A 4 -8.58 2.08 7.37
N ARG A 5 -7.67 3.03 7.48
CA ARG A 5 -7.78 4.27 6.71
C ARG A 5 -7.61 4.00 5.23
N ILE A 6 -6.69 3.11 4.89
CA ILE A 6 -6.46 2.73 3.51
C ILE A 6 -7.67 1.99 2.96
N GLU A 7 -8.19 1.07 3.74
CA GLU A 7 -9.38 0.33 3.34
C GLU A 7 -10.57 1.27 3.12
N GLY A 8 -10.76 2.21 4.03
CA GLY A 8 -11.86 3.15 3.93
C GLY A 8 -11.76 4.09 2.74
N ASN A 9 -10.56 4.30 2.22
CA ASN A 9 -10.33 5.16 1.07
C ASN A 9 -9.85 4.37 -0.14
N TRP A 10 -10.26 3.11 -0.23
CA TRP A 10 -9.69 2.20 -1.22
C TRP A 10 -9.79 2.71 -2.64
N LYS A 11 -10.93 3.27 -3.01
CA LYS A 11 -11.10 3.75 -4.38
C LYS A 11 -10.07 4.81 -4.74
N GLN A 12 -9.72 5.66 -3.79
CA GLN A 12 -8.72 6.70 -4.02
C GLN A 12 -7.31 6.13 -3.98
N LEU A 13 -7.08 5.15 -3.09
CA LEU A 13 -5.74 4.65 -2.86
C LEU A 13 -5.38 3.47 -3.76
N SER A 14 -6.36 2.86 -4.43
CA SER A 14 -6.06 1.73 -5.31
C SER A 14 -5.08 2.12 -6.41
N GLY A 15 -5.16 3.34 -6.90
CA GLY A 15 -4.20 3.83 -7.89
C GLY A 15 -2.79 3.88 -7.35
N LYS A 16 -2.65 4.26 -6.09
CA LYS A 16 -1.33 4.27 -5.45
C LYS A 16 -0.81 2.86 -5.25
N VAL A 17 -1.70 1.95 -4.88
CA VAL A 17 -1.34 0.54 -4.74
C VAL A 17 -0.83 0.01 -6.08
N ARG A 18 -1.50 0.34 -7.15
CA ARG A 18 -1.08 -0.10 -8.48
C ARG A 18 0.26 0.49 -8.87
N GLN A 19 0.54 1.72 -8.47
CA GLN A 19 1.84 2.33 -8.71
C GLN A 19 2.95 1.59 -7.97
N GLN A 20 2.66 1.19 -6.75
CA GLN A 20 3.63 0.47 -5.93
C GLN A 20 3.86 -0.94 -6.44
N TRP A 21 2.79 -1.60 -6.87
CA TRP A 21 2.85 -2.96 -7.38
C TRP A 21 2.28 -2.99 -8.79
N GLY A 22 3.14 -2.64 -9.75
CA GLY A 22 2.70 -2.45 -11.12
C GLY A 22 2.17 -3.68 -11.84
N LYS A 23 2.44 -4.86 -11.29
CA LYS A 23 1.92 -6.10 -11.87
C LYS A 23 0.47 -6.38 -11.53
N LEU A 24 -0.08 -5.65 -10.57
CA LEU A 24 -1.49 -5.80 -10.24
C LEU A 24 -2.36 -5.16 -11.31
N THR A 25 -3.44 -5.86 -11.65
CA THR A 25 -4.39 -5.34 -12.63
C THR A 25 -5.56 -4.68 -11.92
N ASP A 26 -6.40 -3.99 -12.70
CA ASP A 26 -7.60 -3.40 -12.13
C ASP A 26 -8.51 -4.47 -11.54
N ASP A 27 -8.60 -5.64 -12.19
CA ASP A 27 -9.38 -6.76 -11.65
C ASP A 27 -8.82 -7.21 -10.31
N ASP A 28 -7.50 -7.26 -10.19
CA ASP A 28 -6.87 -7.63 -8.93
C ASP A 28 -7.26 -6.65 -7.84
N LEU A 29 -7.23 -5.37 -8.15
CA LEU A 29 -7.56 -4.33 -7.17
C LEU A 29 -9.02 -4.42 -6.74
N ASP A 30 -9.91 -4.72 -7.69
CA ASP A 30 -11.32 -4.90 -7.37
C ASP A 30 -11.53 -6.08 -6.44
N MET A 31 -10.81 -7.18 -6.68
CA MET A 31 -10.91 -8.37 -5.83
C MET A 31 -10.36 -8.11 -4.44
N ILE A 32 -9.29 -7.34 -4.36
CA ILE A 32 -8.67 -6.99 -3.08
C ILE A 32 -9.63 -6.14 -2.24
N ASP A 33 -10.28 -5.18 -2.86
CA ASP A 33 -11.32 -4.36 -2.25
C ASP A 33 -10.89 -3.80 -0.88
N GLY A 34 -9.64 -3.38 -0.81
CA GLY A 34 -9.11 -2.77 0.40
C GLY A 34 -8.69 -3.73 1.49
N ARG A 35 -8.81 -5.02 1.28
CA ARG A 35 -8.50 -6.01 2.32
C ARG A 35 -7.01 -6.35 2.28
N ARG A 36 -6.36 -6.12 3.41
CA ARG A 36 -4.92 -6.32 3.50
C ARG A 36 -4.51 -7.76 3.17
N GLU A 37 -5.25 -8.74 3.68
CA GLU A 37 -4.92 -10.13 3.43
C GLU A 37 -5.02 -10.49 1.95
N GLN A 38 -6.03 -9.95 1.29
CA GLN A 38 -6.18 -10.19 -0.14
C GLN A 38 -5.04 -9.56 -0.92
N LEU A 39 -4.64 -8.36 -0.52
CA LEU A 39 -3.50 -7.70 -1.16
C LEU A 39 -2.23 -8.53 -0.97
N ALA A 40 -1.98 -9.00 0.25
CA ALA A 40 -0.79 -9.81 0.52
C ALA A 40 -0.78 -11.06 -0.33
N GLY A 41 -1.91 -11.75 -0.42
CA GLY A 41 -2.01 -12.96 -1.22
C GLY A 41 -1.74 -12.71 -2.68
N ARG A 42 -2.26 -11.61 -3.19
CA ARG A 42 -2.08 -11.27 -4.61
C ARG A 42 -0.61 -10.94 -4.91
N ILE A 43 0.02 -10.17 -4.02
CA ILE A 43 1.43 -9.83 -4.19
C ILE A 43 2.28 -11.09 -4.18
N GLN A 44 1.98 -12.01 -3.28
CA GLN A 44 2.71 -13.27 -3.24
C GLN A 44 2.60 -14.03 -4.55
N GLU A 45 1.42 -14.08 -5.13
CA GLU A 45 1.20 -14.80 -6.38
C GLU A 45 1.92 -14.15 -7.55
N VAL A 46 1.74 -12.84 -7.69
CA VAL A 46 2.22 -12.15 -8.89
C VAL A 46 3.72 -11.96 -8.87
N TYR A 47 4.29 -11.74 -7.69
CA TYR A 47 5.72 -11.48 -7.56
C TYR A 47 6.51 -12.68 -7.08
N GLY A 48 5.82 -13.76 -6.66
CA GLY A 48 6.52 -14.95 -6.22
C GLY A 48 7.32 -14.73 -4.94
N ILE A 49 6.80 -13.95 -4.02
CA ILE A 49 7.48 -13.64 -2.77
C ILE A 49 6.78 -14.32 -1.59
N SER A 50 7.48 -14.37 -0.45
CA SER A 50 6.91 -14.96 0.75
C SER A 50 5.88 -14.04 1.38
N LYS A 51 5.09 -14.61 2.30
CA LYS A 51 4.12 -13.81 3.04
C LYS A 51 4.82 -12.74 3.88
N ASP A 52 5.94 -13.09 4.49
CA ASP A 52 6.70 -12.14 5.30
C ASP A 52 7.15 -10.94 4.47
N GLU A 53 7.62 -11.21 3.26
CA GLU A 53 8.06 -10.13 2.38
C GLU A 53 6.88 -9.30 1.93
N ALA A 54 5.75 -9.94 1.59
CA ALA A 54 4.55 -9.24 1.20
C ALA A 54 4.07 -8.33 2.33
N ASP A 55 4.04 -8.85 3.55
CA ASP A 55 3.63 -8.06 4.71
C ASP A 55 4.54 -6.87 4.93
N ARG A 56 5.84 -7.08 4.76
CA ARG A 56 6.82 -6.00 4.93
C ARG A 56 6.59 -4.89 3.92
N GLN A 57 6.34 -5.26 2.68
CA GLN A 57 6.10 -4.27 1.64
C GLN A 57 4.81 -3.50 1.90
N ILE A 58 3.78 -4.20 2.36
CA ILE A 58 2.51 -3.56 2.68
C ILE A 58 2.65 -2.59 3.83
N GLU A 59 3.40 -2.98 4.88
CA GLU A 59 3.62 -2.09 6.01
C GLU A 59 4.37 -0.84 5.61
N LYS A 60 5.37 -1.02 4.77
CA LYS A 60 6.14 0.12 4.27
C LYS A 60 5.26 1.06 3.47
N PHE A 61 4.42 0.50 2.63
CA PHE A 61 3.49 1.29 1.84
C PHE A 61 2.51 2.06 2.72
N ALA A 62 1.92 1.36 3.69
CA ALA A 62 0.95 1.98 4.59
C ALA A 62 1.60 3.08 5.43
N GLY A 63 2.83 2.84 5.85
CA GLY A 63 3.56 3.85 6.64
C GLY A 63 3.77 5.15 5.89
N THR A 64 3.84 5.06 4.56
CA THR A 64 3.98 6.26 3.75
C THR A 64 2.81 7.21 3.94
N PHE A 65 1.62 6.67 4.10
CA PHE A 65 0.43 7.50 4.27
C PHE A 65 0.27 7.98 5.70
N ASP A 66 0.70 7.17 6.67
CA ASP A 66 0.59 7.58 8.07
C ASP A 66 1.60 8.67 8.41
N SER A 67 2.83 8.48 7.97
CA SER A 67 3.89 9.42 8.32
C SER A 67 4.00 10.56 7.34
N GLY A 68 3.39 10.45 6.20
CA GLY A 68 3.38 11.53 5.22
C GLY A 68 2.76 12.78 5.75
N THR A 69 2.11 12.68 6.84
CA THR A 69 1.51 13.81 7.49
C THR A 69 2.55 14.60 8.27
N SER A 70 3.64 14.06 8.43
CA SER A 70 4.66 14.80 9.18
C SER A 70 5.68 15.37 8.27
N ASP A 71 5.38 14.62 7.93
CA ASP A 71 6.11 15.29 7.68
C ASP A 71 6.75 15.67 7.52
N MET A 72 7.07 15.47 7.34
CA MET A 72 7.66 15.96 7.15
C MET A 72 8.11 16.49 7.05
N PRO A 73 8.32 16.63 6.98
CA PRO A 73 8.86 17.31 6.87
C PRO A 73 9.34 17.64 6.68
N GLY A 74 9.72 17.45 6.62
CA GLY A 74 10.23 17.93 6.44
C GLY A 74 10.53 17.91 6.15
N ARG A 75 10.82 17.69 6.12
CA ARG A 75 11.08 18.03 5.85
C ARG A 75 11.17 18.53 5.58
N THR A 76 11.38 18.57 5.55
CA THR A 76 11.55 19.31 5.35
C THR A 76 11.65 19.74 5.08
N PRO A 77 11.99 19.83 4.92
CA PRO A 77 12.26 20.44 4.70
C PRO A 77 12.41 20.80 4.30
N ARG A 78 12.89 20.73 4.09
CA ARG A 78 13.08 21.37 3.79
C ARG A 78 12.97 22.04 3.60
N SER A 79 13.14 21.83 3.58
CA SER A 79 13.08 22.56 3.60
C SER A 79 13.01 23.09 3.59
N ASN A 80 13.39 23.04 3.56
CA ASN A 80 13.33 23.73 3.66
C ASN A 80 13.29 24.12 3.61
#